data_c4f928b4ec4614011c85856efe7f4b10
#
_entry.id   c4f928b4ec4614011c85856efe7f4b10
#
_cell.length_a   1.000
_cell.length_b   1.000
_cell.length_c   1.000
_cell.angle_alpha   90.00
_cell.angle_beta   90.00
_cell.angle_gamma   90.00
#
_symmetry.space_group_name_H-M   'P 1'
#
loop_
_entity.id
_entity.type
_entity.pdbx_description
1 polymer ?
#
loop_
_entity_poly.entity_id
_entity_poly.type
_entity_poly.pdbx_seq_one_letter_code
_entity_poly.pdbx_strand_id
1 'polypeptide(L)'
;MRGSYYTFYRKASTAFHDHHKLIGVCAMISGGGLVAYSDVRPFGSVYADAAQPTTKKTKVVVLGTGWAGTSFLKNLKDPSLDVQIISPCNYFAFTPLLPSVTVGTVEARSVVEPIRNIVKKKDLDVGFKEAECFKIDTVNQKVHCKSTQISNIAGKAEEFTVDYDYLVIAMGARANTFNTPGVVENAHFLKEVEDALRIRRSIIDCFERASLPSLSEEEKKRVLHFVVVGGGPTGVEFAAELHDFLHEDLSKLYPDLQKYITVTLLEASDHILNMFDKRITAFAEEKFKRDGIQVKTGSMVVKVTDKAISLKERSTGETRTLPFGMVVWSTGIGTRPVIMDFMKQIGQGNRRVMATDEWLRVEGVPNVYALGDCATINQRSVMEDIAAIFSKADKNKTGKLNVEDFSEVINDIIERYPQVELHLKSQKLKSFVQLLQSKHDGSAKQATMDIEKFKAALSEVDSKMKSLPPTAQVAAQQGEYLAKCFNRMKECGENPEGPLRFRDSGRHRFKPFRYKHLGQFAPLGSDQAAAQLPGDWVSIGHSTQWLWYSVYASKLVSWRTRFLVIGDWGRRYIFGRDSSRI
;
A
#
# COMPACT_ATOMS: atom_id res chain seq x y z
N MET A 1 -53.25 29.15 -6.26
CA MET A 1 -52.66 27.78 -6.20
C MET A 1 -51.16 27.66 -6.55
N ARG A 2 -50.46 28.70 -6.99
CA ARG A 2 -49.02 28.63 -7.32
C ARG A 2 -48.06 28.81 -6.13
N GLY A 3 -48.50 29.35 -5.00
CA GLY A 3 -47.66 29.57 -3.82
C GLY A 3 -47.43 28.33 -2.94
N SER A 4 -48.35 27.36 -2.97
CA SER A 4 -48.27 26.16 -2.12
C SER A 4 -47.26 25.11 -2.63
N TYR A 5 -47.05 25.04 -3.94
CA TYR A 5 -46.08 24.10 -4.55
C TYR A 5 -44.62 24.52 -4.31
N TYR A 6 -44.34 25.83 -4.33
CA TYR A 6 -42.99 26.33 -4.06
C TYR A 6 -42.53 26.14 -2.61
N THR A 7 -43.48 26.23 -1.67
CA THR A 7 -43.18 26.01 -0.24
C THR A 7 -42.98 24.53 0.08
N PHE A 8 -43.73 23.64 -0.62
CA PHE A 8 -43.56 22.20 -0.47
C PHE A 8 -42.21 21.72 -1.07
N TYR A 9 -41.86 22.21 -2.26
CA TYR A 9 -40.55 21.88 -2.90
C TYR A 9 -39.37 22.39 -2.07
N ARG A 10 -39.46 23.57 -1.49
CA ARG A 10 -38.40 24.12 -0.63
C ARG A 10 -38.28 23.37 0.69
N LYS A 11 -39.37 22.93 1.31
CA LYS A 11 -39.35 22.06 2.50
C LYS A 11 -38.87 20.64 2.18
N ALA A 12 -39.24 20.11 1.05
CA ALA A 12 -38.74 18.79 0.60
C ALA A 12 -37.27 18.83 0.24
N SER A 13 -36.78 19.89 -0.39
CA SER A 13 -35.37 20.09 -0.71
C SER A 13 -34.50 20.26 0.53
N THR A 14 -34.96 21.02 1.55
CA THR A 14 -34.22 21.14 2.83
C THR A 14 -34.25 19.82 3.61
N ALA A 15 -35.39 19.14 3.70
CA ALA A 15 -35.47 17.83 4.34
C ALA A 15 -34.59 16.78 3.65
N PHE A 16 -34.50 16.81 2.31
CA PHE A 16 -33.60 15.95 1.54
C PHE A 16 -32.13 16.32 1.78
N HIS A 17 -31.82 17.58 1.97
CA HIS A 17 -30.46 18.04 2.28
C HIS A 17 -30.04 17.65 3.70
N ASP A 18 -30.95 17.73 4.67
CA ASP A 18 -30.69 17.40 6.08
C ASP A 18 -30.64 15.89 6.35
N HIS A 19 -31.25 15.05 5.49
CA HIS A 19 -31.29 13.59 5.66
C HIS A 19 -30.38 12.81 4.70
N HIS A 20 -29.65 13.47 3.79
CA HIS A 20 -28.77 12.75 2.85
C HIS A 20 -27.66 11.96 3.58
N LYS A 21 -27.19 12.44 4.73
CA LYS A 21 -26.22 11.73 5.58
C LYS A 21 -26.81 10.43 6.16
N LEU A 22 -28.06 10.48 6.62
CA LEU A 22 -28.76 9.31 7.16
C LEU A 22 -29.06 8.27 6.08
N ILE A 23 -29.47 8.72 4.89
CA ILE A 23 -29.70 7.85 3.72
C ILE A 23 -28.39 7.17 3.29
N GLY A 24 -27.27 7.90 3.32
CA GLY A 24 -25.96 7.34 3.03
C GLY A 24 -25.50 6.29 4.05
N VAL A 25 -25.74 6.52 5.35
CA VAL A 25 -25.46 5.51 6.40
C VAL A 25 -26.32 4.26 6.20
N CYS A 26 -27.60 4.43 5.88
CA CYS A 26 -28.49 3.29 5.59
C CYS A 26 -28.06 2.53 4.32
N ALA A 27 -27.59 3.23 3.28
CA ALA A 27 -27.05 2.60 2.07
C ALA A 27 -25.74 1.84 2.33
N MET A 28 -24.86 2.35 3.22
CA MET A 28 -23.66 1.63 3.66
C MET A 28 -24.01 0.36 4.45
N ILE A 29 -24.99 0.42 5.32
CA ILE A 29 -25.44 -0.73 6.11
C ILE A 29 -26.08 -1.79 5.20
N SER A 30 -26.90 -1.38 4.24
CA SER A 30 -27.57 -2.31 3.29
C SER A 30 -26.57 -2.88 2.27
N GLY A 31 -25.62 -2.07 1.76
CA GLY A 31 -24.53 -2.54 0.92
C GLY A 31 -23.60 -3.50 1.65
N GLY A 32 -23.30 -3.24 2.93
CA GLY A 32 -22.59 -4.15 3.83
C GLY A 32 -23.32 -5.48 4.00
N GLY A 33 -24.64 -5.47 4.11
CA GLY A 33 -25.47 -6.67 4.22
C GLY A 33 -25.47 -7.56 2.98
N LEU A 34 -25.46 -6.98 1.77
CA LEU A 34 -25.41 -7.73 0.50
C LEU A 34 -24.03 -8.39 0.28
N VAL A 35 -22.94 -7.72 0.66
CA VAL A 35 -21.60 -8.32 0.62
C VAL A 35 -21.44 -9.40 1.70
N ALA A 36 -22.22 -9.30 2.83
CA ALA A 36 -22.25 -10.29 3.91
C ALA A 36 -22.76 -11.65 3.43
N TYR A 37 -23.81 -11.63 2.63
CA TYR A 37 -24.48 -12.87 2.21
C TYR A 37 -23.63 -13.74 1.28
N SER A 38 -22.63 -13.16 0.61
CA SER A 38 -21.76 -13.90 -0.30
C SER A 38 -20.66 -14.74 0.40
N ASP A 39 -20.36 -14.46 1.68
CA ASP A 39 -19.28 -15.14 2.43
C ASP A 39 -19.78 -16.14 3.49
N VAL A 40 -21.10 -16.27 3.70
CA VAL A 40 -21.68 -17.24 4.66
C VAL A 40 -21.77 -18.62 4.01
N ARG A 41 -20.83 -19.50 4.34
CA ARG A 41 -20.97 -20.93 4.05
C ARG A 41 -21.81 -21.60 5.14
N PRO A 42 -22.74 -22.52 4.79
CA PRO A 42 -23.48 -23.28 5.78
C PRO A 42 -22.55 -24.17 6.60
N PHE A 43 -22.86 -24.33 7.89
CA PHE A 43 -22.16 -25.22 8.82
C PHE A 43 -22.07 -26.64 8.23
N GLY A 44 -20.88 -27.07 7.86
CA GLY A 44 -20.61 -28.44 7.43
C GLY A 44 -20.40 -29.36 8.63
N SER A 45 -20.95 -30.55 8.51
CA SER A 45 -20.86 -31.65 9.48
C SER A 45 -19.44 -32.06 9.84
N VAL A 46 -19.24 -32.30 11.13
CA VAL A 46 -18.00 -32.87 11.68
C VAL A 46 -17.91 -34.34 11.27
N TYR A 47 -17.00 -34.67 10.36
CA TYR A 47 -16.55 -36.04 10.14
C TYR A 47 -15.26 -36.27 10.95
N ALA A 48 -15.27 -37.31 11.77
CA ALA A 48 -14.11 -37.76 12.51
C ALA A 48 -13.04 -38.28 11.53
N ASP A 49 -11.84 -37.69 11.62
CA ASP A 49 -10.70 -38.05 10.80
C ASP A 49 -10.05 -39.33 11.31
N ALA A 50 -9.96 -40.32 10.42
CA ALA A 50 -9.10 -41.49 10.62
C ALA A 50 -7.63 -41.06 10.46
N ALA A 51 -6.79 -41.41 11.44
CA ALA A 51 -5.37 -41.10 11.47
C ALA A 51 -4.66 -41.57 10.17
N GLN A 52 -4.28 -40.63 9.33
CA GLN A 52 -3.42 -40.89 8.16
C GLN A 52 -1.95 -40.97 8.60
N PRO A 53 -1.10 -41.75 7.90
CA PRO A 53 0.32 -41.83 8.20
C PRO A 53 0.98 -40.45 8.10
N THR A 54 1.78 -40.08 9.09
CA THR A 54 2.45 -38.79 9.20
C THR A 54 3.52 -38.62 8.13
N THR A 55 3.12 -38.19 6.94
CA THR A 55 4.07 -37.65 5.96
C THR A 55 4.67 -36.36 6.52
N LYS A 56 6.00 -36.23 6.53
CA LYS A 56 6.70 -35.02 6.99
C LYS A 56 6.14 -33.80 6.23
N LYS A 57 5.49 -32.88 6.95
CA LYS A 57 4.95 -31.65 6.36
C LYS A 57 6.08 -30.72 5.94
N THR A 58 5.91 -30.02 4.83
CA THR A 58 6.83 -29.00 4.35
C THR A 58 6.71 -27.76 5.21
N LYS A 59 7.81 -27.32 5.82
CA LYS A 59 7.86 -26.14 6.70
C LYS A 59 7.95 -24.85 5.92
N VAL A 60 6.95 -23.98 6.06
CA VAL A 60 6.91 -22.66 5.48
C VAL A 60 6.94 -21.60 6.56
N VAL A 61 8.00 -20.82 6.62
CA VAL A 61 8.11 -19.70 7.56
C VAL A 61 7.70 -18.40 6.86
N VAL A 62 6.78 -17.64 7.47
CA VAL A 62 6.30 -16.34 6.98
C VAL A 62 6.73 -15.24 7.94
N LEU A 63 7.54 -14.31 7.48
CA LEU A 63 8.01 -13.16 8.25
C LEU A 63 7.15 -11.93 7.95
N GLY A 64 6.33 -11.53 8.93
CA GLY A 64 5.47 -10.35 8.85
C GLY A 64 4.00 -10.63 8.52
N THR A 65 3.14 -9.82 9.13
CA THR A 65 1.67 -9.90 9.05
C THR A 65 1.04 -8.65 8.45
N GLY A 66 1.80 -7.93 7.62
CA GLY A 66 1.29 -6.83 6.80
C GLY A 66 0.43 -7.32 5.62
N TRP A 67 0.20 -6.45 4.64
CA TRP A 67 -0.66 -6.72 3.48
C TRP A 67 -0.25 -7.98 2.70
N ALA A 68 1.04 -8.14 2.43
CA ALA A 68 1.53 -9.29 1.66
C ALA A 68 1.41 -10.60 2.44
N GLY A 69 1.92 -10.63 3.68
CA GLY A 69 1.88 -11.83 4.53
C GLY A 69 0.46 -12.27 4.85
N THR A 70 -0.42 -11.33 5.24
CA THR A 70 -1.83 -11.63 5.52
C THR A 70 -2.59 -12.10 4.27
N SER A 71 -2.32 -11.50 3.10
CA SER A 71 -2.94 -11.94 1.86
C SER A 71 -2.46 -13.34 1.46
N PHE A 72 -1.17 -13.64 1.62
CA PHE A 72 -0.63 -14.98 1.42
C PHE A 72 -1.32 -15.99 2.33
N LEU A 73 -1.32 -15.74 3.64
CA LEU A 73 -1.94 -16.61 4.63
C LEU A 73 -3.45 -16.82 4.38
N LYS A 74 -4.15 -15.76 4.00
CA LYS A 74 -5.60 -15.82 3.71
C LYS A 74 -5.94 -16.68 2.50
N ASN A 75 -5.05 -16.78 1.52
CA ASN A 75 -5.27 -17.52 0.28
C ASN A 75 -4.59 -18.90 0.25
N LEU A 76 -3.73 -19.22 1.22
CA LEU A 76 -3.10 -20.52 1.34
C LEU A 76 -4.12 -21.59 1.77
N LYS A 77 -4.08 -22.78 1.13
CA LYS A 77 -5.08 -23.85 1.32
C LYS A 77 -4.48 -25.26 1.44
N ASP A 78 -3.21 -25.48 1.10
CA ASP A 78 -2.61 -26.82 1.08
C ASP A 78 -2.36 -27.33 2.51
N PRO A 79 -3.08 -28.39 2.97
CA PRO A 79 -2.95 -28.92 4.34
C PRO A 79 -1.64 -29.69 4.57
N SER A 80 -0.85 -29.95 3.53
CA SER A 80 0.47 -30.60 3.66
C SER A 80 1.57 -29.65 4.13
N LEU A 81 1.27 -28.36 4.29
CA LEU A 81 2.20 -27.36 4.78
C LEU A 81 2.10 -27.20 6.31
N ASP A 82 3.25 -27.10 6.97
CA ASP A 82 3.40 -26.60 8.36
C ASP A 82 3.82 -25.13 8.26
N VAL A 83 2.92 -24.22 8.61
CA VAL A 83 3.13 -22.78 8.43
C VAL A 83 3.44 -22.10 9.75
N GLN A 84 4.64 -21.53 9.89
CA GLN A 84 5.06 -20.79 11.06
C GLN A 84 5.12 -19.29 10.73
N ILE A 85 4.30 -18.50 11.43
CA ILE A 85 4.23 -17.04 11.25
C ILE A 85 5.04 -16.38 12.36
N ILE A 86 5.92 -15.45 11.99
CA ILE A 86 6.72 -14.65 12.90
C ILE A 86 6.48 -13.18 12.60
N SER A 87 5.98 -12.44 13.59
CA SER A 87 5.74 -10.99 13.45
C SER A 87 5.76 -10.32 14.81
N PRO A 88 6.32 -9.10 14.93
CA PRO A 88 6.28 -8.35 16.18
C PRO A 88 4.87 -7.88 16.57
N CYS A 89 3.92 -7.85 15.61
CA CYS A 89 2.53 -7.49 15.86
C CYS A 89 1.63 -8.72 15.66
N ASN A 90 0.72 -8.97 16.61
CA ASN A 90 -0.20 -10.11 16.58
C ASN A 90 -1.48 -9.84 15.77
N TYR A 91 -1.52 -8.74 15.04
CA TYR A 91 -2.66 -8.30 14.23
C TYR A 91 -2.23 -7.87 12.82
N PHE A 92 -3.19 -7.87 11.92
CA PHE A 92 -3.16 -7.17 10.65
C PHE A 92 -3.82 -5.80 10.84
N ALA A 93 -3.21 -4.73 10.36
CA ALA A 93 -3.79 -3.39 10.34
C ALA A 93 -4.19 -2.97 8.93
N PHE A 94 -5.40 -2.42 8.79
CA PHE A 94 -5.85 -1.81 7.54
C PHE A 94 -5.29 -0.38 7.43
N THR A 95 -4.03 -0.30 7.02
CA THR A 95 -3.21 0.93 7.03
C THR A 95 -3.80 2.13 6.26
N PRO A 96 -4.64 1.98 5.21
CA PRO A 96 -5.24 3.13 4.54
C PRO A 96 -6.19 3.97 5.43
N LEU A 97 -6.62 3.46 6.58
CA LEU A 97 -7.44 4.22 7.54
C LEU A 97 -6.63 4.79 8.72
N LEU A 98 -5.29 4.66 8.72
CA LEU A 98 -4.47 5.26 9.78
C LEU A 98 -4.60 6.80 9.89
N PRO A 99 -4.70 7.57 8.79
CA PRO A 99 -5.00 9.00 8.90
C PRO A 99 -6.29 9.29 9.68
N SER A 100 -7.35 8.52 9.46
CA SER A 100 -8.62 8.63 10.19
C SER A 100 -8.51 8.21 11.67
N VAL A 101 -7.58 7.29 12.00
CA VAL A 101 -7.32 6.88 13.39
C VAL A 101 -6.63 7.99 14.18
N THR A 102 -5.76 8.79 13.54
CA THR A 102 -5.02 9.88 14.21
C THR A 102 -5.90 10.95 14.82
N VAL A 103 -7.12 11.08 14.34
CA VAL A 103 -8.08 12.12 14.77
C VAL A 103 -9.37 11.54 15.35
N GLY A 104 -9.46 10.21 15.51
CA GLY A 104 -10.63 9.56 16.10
C GLY A 104 -11.86 9.48 15.17
N THR A 105 -11.72 9.73 13.86
CA THR A 105 -12.77 9.44 12.87
C THR A 105 -13.07 7.94 12.87
N VAL A 106 -12.02 7.10 13.04
CA VAL A 106 -12.11 5.65 13.21
C VAL A 106 -11.26 5.24 14.40
N GLU A 107 -11.73 4.28 15.20
CA GLU A 107 -10.97 3.78 16.34
C GLU A 107 -9.88 2.78 15.91
N ALA A 108 -8.74 2.78 16.62
CA ALA A 108 -7.62 1.90 16.33
C ALA A 108 -8.02 0.41 16.30
N ARG A 109 -8.86 -0.04 17.25
CA ARG A 109 -9.40 -1.41 17.31
C ARG A 109 -10.28 -1.81 16.14
N SER A 110 -10.84 -0.84 15.44
CA SER A 110 -11.74 -1.07 14.30
C SER A 110 -10.98 -1.39 13.02
N VAL A 111 -9.73 -0.94 12.90
CA VAL A 111 -8.89 -1.17 11.72
C VAL A 111 -7.94 -2.36 11.86
N VAL A 112 -7.94 -3.05 13.00
CA VAL A 112 -7.07 -4.20 13.25
C VAL A 112 -7.85 -5.50 13.36
N GLU A 113 -7.26 -6.59 12.85
CA GLU A 113 -7.78 -7.94 13.02
C GLU A 113 -6.68 -8.88 13.54
N PRO A 114 -6.89 -9.60 14.66
CA PRO A 114 -5.93 -10.55 15.17
C PRO A 114 -5.56 -11.62 14.14
N ILE A 115 -4.27 -11.88 13.94
CA ILE A 115 -3.79 -12.88 12.97
C ILE A 115 -4.35 -14.26 13.27
N ARG A 116 -4.42 -14.63 14.54
CA ARG A 116 -4.99 -15.94 14.97
C ARG A 116 -6.44 -16.11 14.51
N ASN A 117 -7.23 -15.04 14.45
CA ASN A 117 -8.60 -15.10 13.91
C ASN A 117 -8.63 -15.29 12.39
N ILE A 118 -7.67 -14.70 11.67
CA ILE A 118 -7.57 -14.82 10.21
C ILE A 118 -7.23 -16.27 9.82
N VAL A 119 -6.28 -16.89 10.54
CA VAL A 119 -5.78 -18.23 10.22
C VAL A 119 -6.62 -19.37 10.83
N LYS A 120 -7.31 -19.14 11.96
CA LYS A 120 -8.13 -20.14 12.65
C LYS A 120 -9.24 -20.78 11.79
N LYS A 121 -9.69 -20.07 10.77
CA LYS A 121 -10.79 -20.51 9.86
C LYS A 121 -10.34 -21.50 8.79
N LYS A 122 -9.14 -22.06 8.90
CA LYS A 122 -8.53 -22.93 7.89
C LYS A 122 -8.12 -24.26 8.48
N ASP A 123 -8.25 -25.32 7.70
CA ASP A 123 -7.76 -26.66 8.00
C ASP A 123 -6.24 -26.77 7.79
N LEU A 124 -5.50 -25.69 8.09
CA LEU A 124 -4.06 -25.59 7.98
C LEU A 124 -3.40 -25.68 9.35
N ASP A 125 -2.27 -26.35 9.41
CA ASP A 125 -1.40 -26.31 10.60
C ASP A 125 -0.62 -24.99 10.60
N VAL A 126 -1.09 -24.03 11.39
CA VAL A 126 -0.53 -22.67 11.41
C VAL A 126 -0.16 -22.27 12.84
N GLY A 127 1.14 -22.15 13.08
CA GLY A 127 1.70 -21.58 14.29
C GLY A 127 1.95 -20.08 14.16
N PHE A 128 1.66 -19.29 15.20
CA PHE A 128 2.00 -17.87 15.27
C PHE A 128 2.87 -17.58 16.48
N LYS A 129 3.99 -16.89 16.26
CA LYS A 129 4.92 -16.42 17.29
C LYS A 129 5.04 -14.89 17.21
N GLU A 130 4.72 -14.21 18.32
CA GLU A 130 4.89 -12.76 18.45
C GLU A 130 6.35 -12.46 18.78
N ALA A 131 7.13 -12.25 17.72
CA ALA A 131 8.58 -12.10 17.79
C ALA A 131 9.11 -11.28 16.61
N GLU A 132 10.27 -10.68 16.80
CA GLU A 132 11.03 -10.01 15.75
C GLU A 132 12.11 -10.94 15.21
N CYS A 133 12.18 -11.11 13.89
CA CYS A 133 13.30 -11.76 13.22
C CYS A 133 14.45 -10.76 13.11
N PHE A 134 15.62 -11.10 13.66
CA PHE A 134 16.81 -10.23 13.63
C PHE A 134 17.94 -10.76 12.75
N LYS A 135 17.89 -12.06 12.33
CA LYS A 135 18.87 -12.65 11.41
C LYS A 135 18.22 -13.76 10.58
N ILE A 136 18.57 -13.83 9.32
CA ILE A 136 18.20 -14.89 8.37
C ILE A 136 19.48 -15.66 8.00
N ASP A 137 19.48 -16.97 8.20
CA ASP A 137 20.57 -17.87 7.87
C ASP A 137 20.11 -18.81 6.75
N THR A 138 20.56 -18.53 5.52
CA THR A 138 20.19 -19.33 4.34
C THR A 138 20.99 -20.61 4.22
N VAL A 139 22.18 -20.68 4.80
CA VAL A 139 23.03 -21.87 4.75
C VAL A 139 22.43 -22.99 5.59
N ASN A 140 21.99 -22.65 6.80
CA ASN A 140 21.38 -23.63 7.72
C ASN A 140 19.84 -23.65 7.62
N GLN A 141 19.23 -22.85 6.73
CA GLN A 141 17.78 -22.71 6.55
C GLN A 141 17.06 -22.39 7.86
N LYS A 142 17.55 -21.39 8.61
CA LYS A 142 17.03 -20.95 9.91
C LYS A 142 16.76 -19.46 9.95
N VAL A 143 15.74 -19.07 10.70
CA VAL A 143 15.52 -17.67 11.09
C VAL A 143 15.75 -17.54 12.60
N HIS A 144 16.48 -16.51 13.01
CA HIS A 144 16.74 -16.18 14.40
C HIS A 144 15.77 -15.10 14.85
N CYS A 145 15.08 -15.36 15.92
CA CYS A 145 13.98 -14.55 16.41
C CYS A 145 14.15 -14.19 17.87
N LYS A 146 13.59 -13.04 18.25
CA LYS A 146 13.55 -12.54 19.61
C LYS A 146 12.11 -12.19 19.97
N SER A 147 11.61 -12.71 21.09
CA SER A 147 10.27 -12.39 21.58
C SER A 147 10.11 -10.89 21.81
N THR A 148 8.95 -10.33 21.43
CA THR A 148 8.60 -8.93 21.75
C THR A 148 8.19 -8.77 23.20
N GLN A 149 7.85 -9.87 23.90
CA GLN A 149 7.50 -9.87 25.31
C GLN A 149 8.74 -10.05 26.17
N ILE A 150 8.93 -9.15 27.12
CA ILE A 150 9.98 -9.29 28.14
C ILE A 150 9.49 -10.28 29.19
N SER A 151 10.20 -11.38 29.39
CA SER A 151 9.90 -12.30 30.48
C SER A 151 10.09 -11.57 31.82
N ASN A 152 9.02 -11.46 32.59
CA ASN A 152 9.05 -10.86 33.95
C ASN A 152 10.01 -11.57 34.92
N ILE A 153 10.44 -12.80 34.60
CA ILE A 153 11.30 -13.64 35.47
C ILE A 153 12.79 -13.39 35.20
N ALA A 154 13.18 -13.05 33.97
CA ALA A 154 14.60 -12.92 33.59
C ALA A 154 15.02 -11.53 33.08
N GLY A 155 14.10 -10.58 32.91
CA GLY A 155 14.38 -9.24 32.37
C GLY A 155 14.94 -9.23 30.94
N LYS A 156 15.00 -10.40 30.26
CA LYS A 156 15.49 -10.55 28.89
C LYS A 156 14.41 -11.14 27.98
N ALA A 157 14.35 -10.65 26.75
CA ALA A 157 13.52 -11.26 25.73
C ALA A 157 14.10 -12.62 25.31
N GLU A 158 13.25 -13.62 25.17
CA GLU A 158 13.64 -14.98 24.77
C GLU A 158 14.09 -14.98 23.29
N GLU A 159 15.25 -15.56 23.03
CA GLU A 159 15.77 -15.78 21.68
C GLU A 159 15.58 -17.25 21.30
N PHE A 160 15.13 -17.50 20.08
CA PHE A 160 14.89 -18.83 19.54
C PHE A 160 15.13 -18.88 18.02
N THR A 161 15.23 -20.08 17.49
CA THR A 161 15.39 -20.31 16.04
C THR A 161 14.23 -21.11 15.48
N VAL A 162 13.90 -20.89 14.22
CA VAL A 162 12.87 -21.64 13.47
C VAL A 162 13.47 -22.13 12.17
N ASP A 163 13.40 -23.44 11.92
CA ASP A 163 13.84 -24.05 10.66
C ASP A 163 12.79 -23.88 9.59
N TYR A 164 13.20 -23.77 8.33
CA TYR A 164 12.29 -23.68 7.18
C TYR A 164 12.77 -24.51 5.99
N ASP A 165 11.83 -25.06 5.23
CA ASP A 165 12.06 -25.56 3.88
C ASP A 165 11.86 -24.41 2.88
N TYR A 166 10.85 -23.55 3.12
CA TYR A 166 10.58 -22.32 2.37
C TYR A 166 10.43 -21.12 3.30
N LEU A 167 10.97 -19.99 2.89
CA LEU A 167 10.88 -18.72 3.62
C LEU A 167 10.15 -17.67 2.78
N VAL A 168 9.12 -17.04 3.36
CA VAL A 168 8.36 -15.94 2.77
C VAL A 168 8.62 -14.66 3.57
N ILE A 169 9.37 -13.72 3.00
CA ILE A 169 9.72 -12.45 3.62
C ILE A 169 8.69 -11.40 3.23
N ALA A 170 7.85 -10.98 4.18
CA ALA A 170 6.77 -10.01 3.99
C ALA A 170 6.81 -8.90 5.06
N MET A 171 8.03 -8.46 5.42
CA MET A 171 8.29 -7.57 6.56
C MET A 171 8.00 -6.09 6.25
N GLY A 172 7.63 -5.75 5.01
CA GLY A 172 7.35 -4.38 4.60
C GLY A 172 8.58 -3.46 4.70
N ALA A 173 8.32 -2.16 4.82
CA ALA A 173 9.35 -1.12 4.93
C ALA A 173 9.16 -0.31 6.23
N ARG A 174 10.18 0.41 6.65
CA ARG A 174 10.12 1.41 7.73
C ARG A 174 10.04 2.83 7.15
N ALA A 175 9.72 3.82 7.97
CA ALA A 175 9.87 5.22 7.59
C ALA A 175 11.34 5.53 7.27
N ASN A 176 11.56 6.38 6.27
CA ASN A 176 12.90 6.86 5.88
C ASN A 176 13.02 8.34 6.23
N THR A 177 13.98 8.67 7.07
CA THR A 177 14.26 10.05 7.47
C THR A 177 15.22 10.76 6.51
N PHE A 178 15.72 10.08 5.47
CA PHE A 178 16.79 10.57 4.57
C PHE A 178 18.02 11.07 5.33
N ASN A 179 18.27 10.53 6.53
CA ASN A 179 19.29 10.98 7.48
C ASN A 179 19.16 12.47 7.87
N THR A 180 17.97 13.03 7.80
CA THR A 180 17.69 14.41 8.21
C THR A 180 17.83 14.52 9.72
N PRO A 181 18.75 15.38 10.25
CA PRO A 181 19.02 15.49 11.66
C PRO A 181 17.76 15.91 12.47
N GLY A 182 17.54 15.22 13.59
CA GLY A 182 16.46 15.50 14.55
C GLY A 182 15.08 15.00 14.15
N VAL A 183 14.92 14.33 13.00
CA VAL A 183 13.60 13.77 12.60
C VAL A 183 13.20 12.62 13.50
N VAL A 184 14.13 11.73 13.85
CA VAL A 184 13.85 10.55 14.70
C VAL A 184 13.41 10.99 16.10
N GLU A 185 14.04 12.04 16.63
CA GLU A 185 13.85 12.51 17.98
C GLU A 185 12.61 13.41 18.14
N ASN A 186 12.26 14.19 17.09
CA ASN A 186 11.29 15.29 17.22
C ASN A 186 10.06 15.17 16.31
N ALA A 187 9.99 14.16 15.43
CA ALA A 187 8.86 13.98 14.53
C ALA A 187 8.05 12.71 14.87
N HIS A 188 6.74 12.78 14.69
CA HIS A 188 5.89 11.62 14.66
C HIS A 188 5.92 10.99 13.27
N PHE A 189 5.96 9.66 13.19
CA PHE A 189 5.74 8.91 11.96
C PHE A 189 4.27 8.50 11.86
N LEU A 190 3.82 8.13 10.66
CA LEU A 190 2.46 7.61 10.43
C LEU A 190 2.55 6.36 9.54
N LYS A 191 2.99 5.26 10.13
CA LYS A 191 3.17 3.97 9.44
C LYS A 191 2.45 2.83 10.17
N GLU A 192 2.41 2.87 11.50
CA GLU A 192 1.85 1.83 12.36
C GLU A 192 0.67 2.40 13.19
N VAL A 193 -0.13 1.51 13.80
CA VAL A 193 -1.29 1.91 14.63
C VAL A 193 -0.86 2.74 15.84
N GLU A 194 0.25 2.36 16.47
CA GLU A 194 0.82 3.06 17.62
C GLU A 194 1.26 4.48 17.25
N ASP A 195 1.70 4.69 16.02
CA ASP A 195 2.02 6.04 15.51
C ASP A 195 0.78 6.92 15.51
N ALA A 196 -0.33 6.38 14.95
CA ALA A 196 -1.59 7.11 14.88
C ALA A 196 -2.12 7.48 16.27
N LEU A 197 -2.02 6.57 17.26
CA LEU A 197 -2.42 6.84 18.63
C LEU A 197 -1.53 7.91 19.31
N ARG A 198 -0.21 7.87 19.05
CA ARG A 198 0.72 8.90 19.55
C ARG A 198 0.41 10.27 18.96
N ILE A 199 0.11 10.33 17.66
CA ILE A 199 -0.28 11.59 16.99
C ILE A 199 -1.57 12.13 17.62
N ARG A 200 -2.61 11.29 17.79
CA ARG A 200 -3.88 11.68 18.42
C ARG A 200 -3.65 12.30 19.80
N ARG A 201 -2.86 11.64 20.65
CA ARG A 201 -2.52 12.16 21.97
C ARG A 201 -1.78 13.49 21.88
N SER A 202 -0.80 13.61 20.99
CA SER A 202 -0.01 14.83 20.81
C SER A 202 -0.84 16.01 20.33
N ILE A 203 -1.86 15.80 19.49
CA ILE A 203 -2.79 16.86 19.07
C ILE A 203 -3.52 17.43 20.29
N ILE A 204 -4.10 16.56 21.12
CA ILE A 204 -4.83 17.00 22.33
C ILE A 204 -3.87 17.68 23.32
N ASP A 205 -2.67 17.15 23.54
CA ASP A 205 -1.64 17.76 24.40
C ASP A 205 -1.27 19.17 23.96
N CYS A 206 -1.25 19.46 22.66
CA CYS A 206 -1.02 20.82 22.15
C CYS A 206 -2.16 21.77 22.56
N PHE A 207 -3.42 21.35 22.51
CA PHE A 207 -4.55 22.17 22.91
C PHE A 207 -4.59 22.39 24.44
N GLU A 208 -4.40 21.34 25.23
CA GLU A 208 -4.33 21.45 26.70
C GLU A 208 -3.21 22.39 27.13
N ARG A 209 -2.05 22.26 26.50
CA ARG A 209 -0.92 23.16 26.75
C ARG A 209 -1.23 24.60 26.36
N ALA A 210 -1.84 24.83 25.19
CA ALA A 210 -2.19 26.18 24.72
C ALA A 210 -3.27 26.87 25.58
N SER A 211 -4.07 26.08 26.32
CA SER A 211 -5.11 26.57 27.25
C SER A 211 -4.54 27.13 28.55
N LEU A 212 -3.25 26.87 28.86
CA LEU A 212 -2.65 27.37 30.10
C LEU A 212 -2.57 28.90 30.10
N PRO A 213 -2.97 29.57 31.21
CA PRO A 213 -3.03 31.02 31.27
C PRO A 213 -1.66 31.71 31.21
N SER A 214 -0.59 30.97 31.53
CA SER A 214 0.79 31.49 31.52
C SER A 214 1.43 31.53 30.15
N LEU A 215 0.78 30.97 29.09
CA LEU A 215 1.38 30.88 27.77
C LEU A 215 1.19 32.18 26.98
N SER A 216 2.28 32.73 26.42
CA SER A 216 2.21 33.92 25.56
C SER A 216 1.49 33.63 24.25
N GLU A 217 1.02 34.66 23.56
CA GLU A 217 0.35 34.47 22.24
C GLU A 217 1.27 33.86 21.18
N GLU A 218 2.56 34.23 21.20
CA GLU A 218 3.57 33.66 20.30
C GLU A 218 3.75 32.16 20.54
N GLU A 219 3.81 31.75 21.81
CA GLU A 219 3.90 30.35 22.17
C GLU A 219 2.61 29.58 21.84
N LYS A 220 1.41 30.19 21.99
CA LYS A 220 0.14 29.61 21.56
C LYS A 220 0.15 29.37 20.04
N LYS A 221 0.58 30.35 19.24
CA LYS A 221 0.72 30.21 17.78
C LYS A 221 1.70 29.09 17.42
N ARG A 222 2.82 28.97 18.13
CA ARG A 222 3.80 27.92 17.89
C ARG A 222 3.23 26.56 18.25
N VAL A 223 2.63 26.41 19.44
CA VAL A 223 2.12 25.10 19.93
C VAL A 223 0.96 24.59 19.09
N LEU A 224 0.11 25.48 18.54
CA LEU A 224 -1.02 25.13 17.68
C LEU A 224 -0.69 25.18 16.17
N HIS A 225 0.60 25.23 15.85
CA HIS A 225 1.05 25.06 14.48
C HIS A 225 1.43 23.59 14.21
N PHE A 226 0.63 22.92 13.41
CA PHE A 226 0.78 21.53 13.02
C PHE A 226 1.43 21.44 11.65
N VAL A 227 2.53 20.71 11.54
CA VAL A 227 3.29 20.60 10.29
C VAL A 227 3.28 19.15 9.81
N VAL A 228 2.91 18.96 8.56
CA VAL A 228 2.94 17.65 7.87
C VAL A 228 4.03 17.69 6.80
N VAL A 229 4.96 16.75 6.85
CA VAL A 229 6.07 16.63 5.89
C VAL A 229 5.80 15.48 4.93
N GLY A 230 5.62 15.80 3.66
CA GLY A 230 5.32 14.89 2.56
C GLY A 230 3.92 15.10 1.97
N GLY A 231 3.87 15.54 0.72
CA GLY A 231 2.65 15.77 -0.07
C GLY A 231 2.15 14.53 -0.83
N GLY A 232 2.58 13.34 -0.43
CA GLY A 232 2.02 12.08 -0.92
C GLY A 232 0.63 11.78 -0.32
N PRO A 233 -0.03 10.68 -0.71
CA PRO A 233 -1.38 10.33 -0.24
C PRO A 233 -1.53 10.38 1.28
N THR A 234 -0.62 9.73 2.02
CA THR A 234 -0.69 9.68 3.49
C THR A 234 -0.65 11.06 4.14
N GLY A 235 0.24 11.95 3.68
CA GLY A 235 0.35 13.30 4.24
C GLY A 235 -0.82 14.18 3.88
N VAL A 236 -1.33 14.08 2.65
CA VAL A 236 -2.52 14.82 2.20
C VAL A 236 -3.77 14.37 2.97
N GLU A 237 -4.00 13.06 3.08
CA GLU A 237 -5.12 12.50 3.83
C GLU A 237 -5.06 12.88 5.32
N PHE A 238 -3.87 12.79 5.92
CA PHE A 238 -3.69 13.21 7.32
C PHE A 238 -3.91 14.72 7.51
N ALA A 239 -3.36 15.56 6.64
CA ALA A 239 -3.56 17.02 6.73
C ALA A 239 -5.05 17.39 6.61
N ALA A 240 -5.79 16.70 5.73
CA ALA A 240 -7.23 16.88 5.56
C ALA A 240 -8.04 16.44 6.79
N GLU A 241 -7.79 15.23 7.30
CA GLU A 241 -8.44 14.69 8.50
C GLU A 241 -8.12 15.53 9.75
N LEU A 242 -6.86 15.98 9.88
CA LEU A 242 -6.44 16.87 10.95
C LEU A 242 -7.17 18.19 10.88
N HIS A 243 -7.23 18.83 9.71
CA HIS A 243 -7.94 20.10 9.51
C HIS A 243 -9.41 19.99 9.93
N ASP A 244 -10.09 18.93 9.47
CA ASP A 244 -11.50 18.71 9.84
C ASP A 244 -11.66 18.53 11.36
N PHE A 245 -10.79 17.77 12.03
CA PHE A 245 -10.83 17.58 13.47
C PHE A 245 -10.61 18.89 14.24
N LEU A 246 -9.64 19.69 13.80
CA LEU A 246 -9.33 20.97 14.42
C LEU A 246 -10.50 21.97 14.31
N HIS A 247 -11.15 22.02 13.15
CA HIS A 247 -12.19 23.02 12.86
C HIS A 247 -13.61 22.55 13.20
N GLU A 248 -13.93 21.26 13.06
CA GLU A 248 -15.27 20.73 13.33
C GLU A 248 -15.50 20.39 14.80
N ASP A 249 -14.45 19.93 15.50
CA ASP A 249 -14.56 19.40 16.86
C ASP A 249 -13.79 20.27 17.86
N LEU A 250 -12.47 20.42 17.74
CA LEU A 250 -11.63 21.08 18.75
C LEU A 250 -11.89 22.59 18.85
N SER A 251 -12.21 23.27 17.75
CA SER A 251 -12.57 24.70 17.79
C SER A 251 -13.79 24.99 18.66
N LYS A 252 -14.71 24.02 18.79
CA LYS A 252 -15.90 24.16 19.66
C LYS A 252 -15.56 23.95 21.12
N LEU A 253 -14.59 23.09 21.42
CA LEU A 253 -14.13 22.84 22.80
C LEU A 253 -13.18 23.91 23.29
N TYR A 254 -12.40 24.52 22.39
CA TYR A 254 -11.40 25.55 22.70
C TYR A 254 -11.62 26.82 21.85
N PRO A 255 -12.76 27.52 21.96
CA PRO A 255 -13.12 28.64 21.08
C PRO A 255 -12.09 29.78 21.07
N ASP A 256 -11.47 30.07 22.21
CA ASP A 256 -10.46 31.13 22.34
C ASP A 256 -9.14 30.82 21.62
N LEU A 257 -8.91 29.55 21.30
CA LEU A 257 -7.68 29.08 20.64
C LEU A 257 -7.78 29.00 19.12
N GLN A 258 -9.00 29.07 18.55
CA GLN A 258 -9.24 28.90 17.12
C GLN A 258 -8.37 29.81 16.25
N LYS A 259 -8.17 31.06 16.65
CA LYS A 259 -7.37 32.06 15.91
C LYS A 259 -5.87 31.75 15.81
N TYR A 260 -5.37 30.84 16.63
CA TYR A 260 -3.95 30.42 16.65
C TYR A 260 -3.67 29.15 15.87
N ILE A 261 -4.70 28.41 15.44
CA ILE A 261 -4.56 27.14 14.76
C ILE A 261 -3.99 27.37 13.35
N THR A 262 -2.94 26.63 13.01
CA THR A 262 -2.33 26.64 11.67
C THR A 262 -1.95 25.22 11.28
N VAL A 263 -2.28 24.81 10.05
CA VAL A 263 -1.84 23.55 9.43
C VAL A 263 -0.98 23.86 8.22
N THR A 264 0.23 23.33 8.18
CA THR A 264 1.14 23.49 7.04
C THR A 264 1.55 22.12 6.49
N LEU A 265 1.37 21.92 5.19
CA LEU A 265 1.84 20.75 4.44
C LEU A 265 3.09 21.13 3.63
N LEU A 266 4.21 20.45 3.90
CA LEU A 266 5.49 20.68 3.23
C LEU A 266 5.72 19.57 2.20
N GLU A 267 6.07 19.96 0.97
CA GLU A 267 6.41 19.03 -0.10
C GLU A 267 7.69 19.50 -0.82
N ALA A 268 8.62 18.56 -1.04
CA ALA A 268 9.89 18.86 -1.71
C ALA A 268 9.77 18.98 -3.23
N SER A 269 8.76 18.35 -3.83
CA SER A 269 8.44 18.47 -5.26
C SER A 269 7.56 19.70 -5.54
N ASP A 270 7.28 19.94 -6.83
CA ASP A 270 6.55 21.12 -7.26
C ASP A 270 5.03 21.03 -7.00
N HIS A 271 4.51 19.81 -6.74
CA HIS A 271 3.09 19.55 -6.51
C HIS A 271 2.87 18.48 -5.45
N ILE A 272 1.74 18.56 -4.74
CA ILE A 272 1.23 17.45 -3.90
C ILE A 272 0.56 16.40 -4.80
N LEU A 273 0.42 15.16 -4.31
CA LEU A 273 -0.22 14.06 -5.04
C LEU A 273 0.32 13.87 -6.48
N ASN A 274 1.61 14.10 -6.70
CA ASN A 274 2.25 14.07 -8.03
C ASN A 274 2.13 12.74 -8.77
N MET A 275 1.74 11.67 -8.08
CA MET A 275 1.46 10.35 -8.67
C MET A 275 0.02 10.22 -9.22
N PHE A 276 -0.85 11.19 -8.93
CA PHE A 276 -2.23 11.23 -9.43
C PHE A 276 -2.32 12.03 -10.74
N ASP A 277 -3.49 11.93 -11.39
CA ASP A 277 -3.84 12.79 -12.53
C ASP A 277 -3.74 14.27 -12.14
N LYS A 278 -3.25 15.11 -13.07
CA LYS A 278 -3.05 16.55 -12.85
C LYS A 278 -4.33 17.28 -12.39
N ARG A 279 -5.52 16.80 -12.82
CA ARG A 279 -6.82 17.36 -12.39
C ARG A 279 -7.05 17.16 -10.90
N ILE A 280 -6.64 16.02 -10.35
CA ILE A 280 -6.74 15.71 -8.92
C ILE A 280 -5.75 16.56 -8.12
N THR A 281 -4.51 16.66 -8.60
CA THR A 281 -3.47 17.50 -8.01
C THR A 281 -3.92 18.96 -7.89
N ALA A 282 -4.37 19.55 -9.01
CA ALA A 282 -4.85 20.93 -9.04
C ALA A 282 -6.05 21.17 -8.11
N PHE A 283 -7.01 20.23 -8.11
CA PHE A 283 -8.17 20.33 -7.22
C PHE A 283 -7.77 20.24 -5.73
N ALA A 284 -6.85 19.34 -5.38
CA ALA A 284 -6.39 19.18 -4.00
C ALA A 284 -5.66 20.43 -3.48
N GLU A 285 -4.78 21.02 -4.30
CA GLU A 285 -4.05 22.25 -3.97
C GLU A 285 -5.01 23.44 -3.80
N GLU A 286 -5.98 23.61 -4.71
CA GLU A 286 -7.00 24.67 -4.62
C GLU A 286 -7.90 24.49 -3.40
N LYS A 287 -8.36 23.25 -3.15
CA LYS A 287 -9.17 22.95 -1.97
C LYS A 287 -8.43 23.26 -0.68
N PHE A 288 -7.20 22.81 -0.52
CA PHE A 288 -6.39 23.05 0.67
C PHE A 288 -6.17 24.56 0.90
N LYS A 289 -5.89 25.31 -0.17
CA LYS A 289 -5.78 26.76 -0.09
C LYS A 289 -7.07 27.42 0.39
N ARG A 290 -8.22 26.98 -0.13
CA ARG A 290 -9.55 27.49 0.27
C ARG A 290 -9.90 27.14 1.72
N ASP A 291 -9.53 25.94 2.17
CA ASP A 291 -9.79 25.47 3.52
C ASP A 291 -8.79 26.08 4.55
N GLY A 292 -7.77 26.81 4.09
CA GLY A 292 -6.79 27.47 4.97
C GLY A 292 -5.59 26.60 5.34
N ILE A 293 -5.42 25.42 4.72
CA ILE A 293 -4.22 24.60 4.86
C ILE A 293 -3.10 25.22 4.02
N GLN A 294 -1.98 25.56 4.66
CA GLN A 294 -0.83 26.14 3.96
C GLN A 294 -0.03 25.05 3.23
N VAL A 295 -0.13 24.99 1.92
CA VAL A 295 0.69 24.08 1.10
C VAL A 295 1.95 24.80 0.66
N LYS A 296 3.13 24.27 1.04
CA LYS A 296 4.45 24.76 0.64
C LYS A 296 5.17 23.69 -0.17
N THR A 297 5.13 23.84 -1.48
CA THR A 297 5.85 23.00 -2.45
C THR A 297 7.28 23.52 -2.67
N GLY A 298 8.15 22.72 -3.28
CA GLY A 298 9.56 23.07 -3.50
C GLY A 298 10.35 23.27 -2.20
N SER A 299 9.85 22.79 -1.05
CA SER A 299 10.39 23.04 0.28
C SER A 299 10.94 21.74 0.90
N MET A 300 12.25 21.62 0.97
CA MET A 300 12.93 20.44 1.52
C MET A 300 13.28 20.66 3.00
N VAL A 301 12.88 19.75 3.87
CA VAL A 301 13.27 19.75 5.28
C VAL A 301 14.73 19.31 5.39
N VAL A 302 15.57 20.14 6.05
CA VAL A 302 17.01 19.86 6.23
C VAL A 302 17.38 19.59 7.69
N LYS A 303 16.56 20.01 8.65
CA LYS A 303 16.75 19.76 10.09
C LYS A 303 15.45 19.92 10.84
N VAL A 304 15.24 19.12 11.87
CA VAL A 304 14.12 19.26 12.83
C VAL A 304 14.69 19.40 14.24
N THR A 305 14.22 20.37 15.00
CA THR A 305 14.51 20.53 16.43
C THR A 305 13.24 20.27 17.23
N ASP A 306 13.29 20.44 18.54
CA ASP A 306 12.12 20.31 19.44
C ASP A 306 11.03 21.37 19.22
N LYS A 307 11.36 22.50 18.54
CA LYS A 307 10.46 23.64 18.37
C LYS A 307 10.33 24.17 16.95
N ALA A 308 11.25 23.78 16.05
CA ALA A 308 11.30 24.36 14.72
C ALA A 308 11.87 23.42 13.66
N ILE A 309 11.43 23.61 12.42
CA ILE A 309 11.94 22.94 11.22
C ILE A 309 12.75 23.93 10.41
N SER A 310 13.93 23.53 9.96
CA SER A 310 14.70 24.27 8.95
C SER A 310 14.34 23.74 7.56
N LEU A 311 13.90 24.64 6.70
CA LEU A 311 13.48 24.38 5.32
C LEU A 311 14.47 24.99 4.35
N LYS A 312 14.83 24.27 3.32
CA LYS A 312 15.58 24.79 2.17
C LYS A 312 14.64 24.91 0.98
N GLU A 313 14.43 26.13 0.49
CA GLU A 313 13.64 26.38 -0.70
C GLU A 313 14.43 26.03 -1.95
N ARG A 314 13.82 25.21 -2.84
CA ARG A 314 14.47 24.74 -4.06
C ARG A 314 14.74 25.87 -5.07
N SER A 315 13.84 26.85 -5.15
CA SER A 315 13.92 27.95 -6.10
C SER A 315 15.01 28.97 -5.76
N THR A 316 15.17 29.31 -4.46
CA THR A 316 16.08 30.34 -4.00
C THR A 316 17.35 29.77 -3.34
N GLY A 317 17.31 28.52 -2.89
CA GLY A 317 18.35 27.89 -2.08
C GLY A 317 18.42 28.43 -0.64
N GLU A 318 17.55 29.38 -0.27
CA GLU A 318 17.50 29.99 1.07
C GLU A 318 17.01 28.97 2.11
N THR A 319 17.57 29.10 3.32
CA THR A 319 17.12 28.32 4.48
C THR A 319 16.24 29.19 5.35
N ARG A 320 15.03 28.72 5.62
CA ARG A 320 14.06 29.37 6.51
C ARG A 320 13.70 28.47 7.67
N THR A 321 13.35 29.07 8.79
CA THR A 321 12.92 28.35 10.00
C THR A 321 11.43 28.49 10.18
N LEU A 322 10.75 27.37 10.43
CA LEU A 322 9.31 27.28 10.67
C LEU A 322 9.08 26.71 12.08
N PRO A 323 8.55 27.50 13.03
CA PRO A 323 8.21 27.01 14.37
C PRO A 323 7.01 26.09 14.32
N PHE A 324 6.94 25.08 15.20
CA PHE A 324 5.82 24.13 15.28
C PHE A 324 5.52 23.68 16.71
N GLY A 325 4.32 23.16 16.93
CA GLY A 325 3.92 22.41 18.12
C GLY A 325 4.01 20.90 17.92
N MET A 326 3.62 20.42 16.72
CA MET A 326 3.74 19.02 16.35
C MET A 326 4.13 18.89 14.88
N VAL A 327 5.02 17.92 14.58
CA VAL A 327 5.38 17.58 13.20
C VAL A 327 5.14 16.09 12.92
N VAL A 328 4.51 15.80 11.79
CA VAL A 328 4.29 14.44 11.30
C VAL A 328 5.09 14.21 10.03
N TRP A 329 5.96 13.21 10.06
CA TRP A 329 6.79 12.79 8.93
C TRP A 329 6.11 11.67 8.16
N SER A 330 5.53 11.98 7.02
CA SER A 330 4.77 11.07 6.15
C SER A 330 5.43 10.86 4.78
N THR A 331 6.74 11.06 4.70
CA THR A 331 7.51 10.93 3.47
C THR A 331 8.60 9.87 3.57
N GLY A 332 8.83 9.17 2.44
CA GLY A 332 9.90 8.20 2.32
C GLY A 332 9.66 6.88 3.03
N ILE A 333 10.11 5.81 2.37
CA ILE A 333 10.19 4.47 2.95
C ILE A 333 11.62 3.96 2.82
N GLY A 334 12.02 3.10 3.74
CA GLY A 334 13.36 2.51 3.78
C GLY A 334 13.31 1.03 4.16
N THR A 335 14.32 0.31 3.73
CA THR A 335 14.49 -1.11 4.03
C THR A 335 14.81 -1.33 5.50
N ARG A 336 14.24 -2.38 6.11
CA ARG A 336 14.52 -2.75 7.49
C ARG A 336 15.96 -3.26 7.65
N PRO A 337 16.64 -3.03 8.79
CA PRO A 337 18.04 -3.43 9.00
C PRO A 337 18.30 -4.90 8.72
N VAL A 338 17.46 -5.80 9.24
CA VAL A 338 17.58 -7.25 9.02
C VAL A 338 17.55 -7.62 7.52
N ILE A 339 16.74 -6.91 6.73
CA ILE A 339 16.68 -7.12 5.27
C ILE A 339 17.95 -6.58 4.61
N MET A 340 18.48 -5.43 5.05
CA MET A 340 19.74 -4.89 4.54
C MET A 340 20.92 -5.85 4.83
N ASP A 341 20.96 -6.44 6.01
CA ASP A 341 21.99 -7.40 6.38
C ASP A 341 21.85 -8.71 5.60
N PHE A 342 20.63 -9.17 5.39
CA PHE A 342 20.36 -10.31 4.53
C PHE A 342 20.77 -10.05 3.07
N MET A 343 20.43 -8.89 2.52
CA MET A 343 20.84 -8.48 1.16
C MET A 343 22.37 -8.48 0.99
N LYS A 344 23.12 -8.04 2.01
CA LYS A 344 24.60 -8.12 1.98
C LYS A 344 25.08 -9.57 1.91
N GLN A 345 24.48 -10.49 2.67
CA GLN A 345 24.86 -11.91 2.69
C GLN A 345 24.65 -12.58 1.31
N ILE A 346 23.63 -12.20 0.56
CA ILE A 346 23.29 -12.79 -0.74
C ILE A 346 23.84 -12.00 -1.95
N GLY A 347 24.77 -11.04 -1.72
CA GLY A 347 25.39 -10.26 -2.79
C GLY A 347 24.55 -9.11 -3.36
N GLN A 348 23.43 -8.74 -2.71
CA GLN A 348 22.56 -7.64 -3.11
C GLN A 348 22.79 -6.34 -2.30
N GLY A 349 23.90 -6.21 -1.59
CA GLY A 349 24.17 -5.10 -0.66
C GLY A 349 24.24 -3.70 -1.29
N ASN A 350 24.39 -3.60 -2.61
CA ASN A 350 24.39 -2.35 -3.38
C ASN A 350 22.97 -1.87 -3.76
N ARG A 351 21.93 -2.67 -3.51
CA ARG A 351 20.54 -2.33 -3.82
C ARG A 351 19.85 -1.64 -2.63
N ARG A 352 18.85 -0.82 -2.91
CA ARG A 352 17.99 -0.18 -1.89
C ARG A 352 16.93 -1.11 -1.34
N VAL A 353 16.45 -2.06 -2.15
CA VAL A 353 15.36 -2.98 -1.87
C VAL A 353 15.77 -4.34 -2.43
N MET A 354 15.36 -5.42 -1.79
CA MET A 354 15.68 -6.79 -2.18
C MET A 354 15.11 -7.10 -3.57
N ALA A 355 15.93 -7.64 -4.46
CA ALA A 355 15.52 -8.03 -5.80
C ALA A 355 14.96 -9.46 -5.82
N THR A 356 13.83 -9.62 -6.50
CA THR A 356 13.22 -10.91 -6.80
C THR A 356 13.06 -11.09 -8.30
N ASP A 357 12.90 -12.33 -8.73
CA ASP A 357 12.42 -12.62 -10.07
C ASP A 357 10.91 -12.34 -10.23
N GLU A 358 10.36 -12.60 -11.39
CA GLU A 358 8.96 -12.35 -11.73
C GLU A 358 7.98 -13.30 -11.01
N TRP A 359 8.49 -14.35 -10.36
CA TRP A 359 7.74 -15.29 -9.49
C TRP A 359 7.90 -14.97 -8.00
N LEU A 360 8.50 -13.82 -7.69
CA LEU A 360 8.72 -13.31 -6.32
C LEU A 360 9.77 -14.10 -5.53
N ARG A 361 10.58 -14.92 -6.18
CA ARG A 361 11.70 -15.64 -5.59
C ARG A 361 12.91 -14.70 -5.49
N VAL A 362 13.58 -14.71 -4.36
CA VAL A 362 14.78 -13.88 -4.14
C VAL A 362 15.91 -14.34 -5.05
N GLU A 363 16.48 -13.41 -5.83
CA GLU A 363 17.59 -13.72 -6.72
C GLU A 363 18.80 -14.26 -5.92
N GLY A 364 19.30 -15.42 -6.35
CA GLY A 364 20.42 -16.12 -5.71
C GLY A 364 20.04 -17.08 -4.57
N VAL A 365 18.77 -17.15 -4.16
CA VAL A 365 18.32 -18.05 -3.08
C VAL A 365 17.02 -18.77 -3.47
N PRO A 366 17.08 -20.04 -3.90
CA PRO A 366 15.97 -20.69 -4.58
C PRO A 366 14.72 -20.96 -3.76
N ASN A 367 14.81 -21.08 -2.44
CA ASN A 367 13.69 -21.38 -1.54
C ASN A 367 13.24 -20.21 -0.68
N VAL A 368 13.65 -18.97 -1.05
CA VAL A 368 13.27 -17.75 -0.35
C VAL A 368 12.48 -16.84 -1.29
N TYR A 369 11.33 -16.39 -0.82
CA TYR A 369 10.43 -15.48 -1.52
C TYR A 369 10.31 -14.16 -0.77
N ALA A 370 10.14 -13.05 -1.48
CA ALA A 370 9.98 -11.75 -0.86
C ALA A 370 8.86 -10.93 -1.51
N LEU A 371 8.01 -10.32 -0.67
CA LEU A 371 6.74 -9.71 -1.06
C LEU A 371 6.55 -8.32 -0.43
N GLY A 372 5.84 -7.46 -1.14
CA GLY A 372 5.48 -6.11 -0.66
C GLY A 372 6.66 -5.16 -0.60
N ASP A 373 6.59 -4.18 0.30
CA ASP A 373 7.53 -3.04 0.32
C ASP A 373 9.00 -3.40 0.64
N CYS A 374 9.28 -4.62 1.12
CA CYS A 374 10.65 -5.08 1.37
C CYS A 374 11.37 -5.60 0.12
N ALA A 375 10.65 -5.78 -0.99
CA ALA A 375 11.18 -6.35 -2.22
C ALA A 375 10.71 -5.61 -3.47
N THR A 376 11.44 -5.78 -4.56
CA THR A 376 11.06 -5.31 -5.89
C THR A 376 11.36 -6.39 -6.92
N ILE A 377 10.47 -6.55 -7.90
CA ILE A 377 10.71 -7.46 -9.01
C ILE A 377 11.79 -6.84 -9.91
N ASN A 378 12.88 -7.58 -10.10
CA ASN A 378 13.91 -7.24 -11.05
C ASN A 378 13.42 -7.63 -12.45
N GLN A 379 12.73 -6.71 -13.12
CA GLN A 379 12.22 -6.96 -14.45
C GLN A 379 13.38 -7.14 -15.42
N ARG A 380 13.42 -8.27 -16.11
CA ARG A 380 14.40 -8.49 -17.17
C ARG A 380 14.13 -7.56 -18.35
N SER A 381 15.19 -7.01 -18.89
CA SER A 381 15.16 -6.26 -20.13
C SER A 381 14.81 -7.20 -21.30
N VAL A 382 13.87 -6.80 -22.15
CA VAL A 382 13.60 -7.54 -23.40
C VAL A 382 14.84 -7.58 -24.27
N MET A 383 15.66 -6.52 -24.18
CA MET A 383 16.91 -6.39 -24.96
C MET A 383 17.97 -7.43 -24.59
N GLU A 384 17.97 -7.97 -23.37
CA GLU A 384 18.91 -9.04 -22.97
C GLU A 384 18.66 -10.34 -23.74
N ASP A 385 17.41 -10.65 -24.05
CA ASP A 385 17.00 -11.89 -24.71
C ASP A 385 16.67 -11.69 -26.19
N ILE A 386 16.84 -10.48 -26.74
CA ILE A 386 16.34 -10.12 -28.08
C ILE A 386 16.91 -10.98 -29.20
N ALA A 387 18.19 -11.33 -29.10
CA ALA A 387 18.84 -12.17 -30.11
C ALA A 387 18.28 -13.60 -30.10
N ALA A 388 18.01 -14.14 -28.92
CA ALA A 388 17.41 -15.47 -28.75
C ALA A 388 15.94 -15.48 -29.22
N ILE A 389 15.19 -14.40 -28.92
CA ILE A 389 13.80 -14.22 -29.36
C ILE A 389 13.74 -14.13 -30.88
N PHE A 390 14.61 -13.32 -31.49
CA PHE A 390 14.69 -13.17 -32.93
C PHE A 390 15.04 -14.48 -33.61
N SER A 391 16.08 -15.20 -33.14
CA SER A 391 16.49 -16.50 -33.68
C SER A 391 15.41 -17.57 -33.58
N LYS A 392 14.58 -17.55 -32.54
CA LYS A 392 13.44 -18.47 -32.38
C LYS A 392 12.31 -18.13 -33.34
N ALA A 393 12.11 -16.86 -33.66
CA ALA A 393 11.12 -16.36 -34.59
C ALA A 393 11.52 -16.65 -36.06
N ASP A 394 12.81 -16.46 -36.41
CA ASP A 394 13.36 -16.70 -37.75
C ASP A 394 13.63 -18.21 -37.98
N LYS A 395 12.56 -18.98 -38.12
CA LYS A 395 12.66 -20.44 -38.38
C LYS A 395 13.43 -20.79 -39.65
N ASN A 396 13.37 -19.89 -40.62
CA ASN A 396 13.97 -20.11 -41.94
C ASN A 396 15.40 -19.57 -42.07
N LYS A 397 15.93 -18.97 -40.96
CA LYS A 397 17.28 -18.34 -40.92
C LYS A 397 17.51 -17.31 -42.04
N THR A 398 16.49 -16.57 -42.38
CA THR A 398 16.51 -15.53 -43.44
C THR A 398 17.08 -14.20 -42.96
N GLY A 399 17.24 -14.01 -41.66
CA GLY A 399 17.60 -12.73 -41.04
C GLY A 399 16.49 -11.70 -41.09
N LYS A 400 15.28 -12.09 -41.55
CA LYS A 400 14.11 -11.22 -41.65
C LYS A 400 12.88 -11.95 -41.13
N LEU A 401 12.07 -11.25 -40.36
CA LEU A 401 10.82 -11.77 -39.81
C LEU A 401 9.63 -11.20 -40.57
N ASN A 402 8.69 -12.06 -40.94
CA ASN A 402 7.38 -11.65 -41.38
C ASN A 402 6.40 -11.58 -40.18
N VAL A 403 5.21 -11.03 -40.39
CA VAL A 403 4.20 -10.83 -39.34
C VAL A 403 3.68 -12.17 -38.80
N GLU A 404 3.72 -13.23 -39.62
CA GLU A 404 3.23 -14.57 -39.27
C GLU A 404 4.22 -15.31 -38.39
N ASP A 405 5.54 -15.22 -38.66
CA ASP A 405 6.60 -15.78 -37.82
C ASP A 405 6.59 -15.22 -36.40
N PHE A 406 6.11 -13.98 -36.28
CA PHE A 406 5.94 -13.28 -34.99
C PHE A 406 4.79 -13.79 -34.14
N SER A 407 3.71 -14.28 -34.76
CA SER A 407 2.48 -14.58 -34.03
C SER A 407 2.65 -15.68 -32.99
N GLU A 408 3.54 -16.63 -33.23
CA GLU A 408 3.87 -17.71 -32.29
C GLU A 408 4.74 -17.22 -31.12
N VAL A 409 5.63 -16.27 -31.37
CA VAL A 409 6.56 -15.73 -30.34
C VAL A 409 5.97 -14.59 -29.55
N ILE A 410 5.00 -13.84 -30.11
CA ILE A 410 4.33 -12.71 -29.46
C ILE A 410 3.72 -13.09 -28.11
N ASN A 411 3.04 -14.21 -28.04
CA ASN A 411 2.42 -14.66 -26.80
C ASN A 411 3.47 -14.96 -25.72
N ASP A 412 4.59 -15.56 -26.09
CA ASP A 412 5.70 -15.84 -25.18
C ASP A 412 6.37 -14.54 -24.70
N ILE A 413 6.55 -13.56 -25.60
CA ILE A 413 7.09 -12.24 -25.25
C ILE A 413 6.16 -11.53 -24.27
N ILE A 414 4.87 -11.43 -24.55
CA ILE A 414 3.88 -10.78 -23.68
C ILE A 414 3.77 -11.53 -22.35
N GLU A 415 3.88 -12.85 -22.35
CA GLU A 415 3.83 -13.65 -21.15
C GLU A 415 5.05 -13.45 -20.25
N ARG A 416 6.25 -13.40 -20.84
CA ARG A 416 7.51 -13.27 -20.11
C ARG A 416 7.86 -11.84 -19.72
N TYR A 417 7.46 -10.86 -20.54
CA TYR A 417 7.80 -9.44 -20.34
C TYR A 417 6.53 -8.62 -20.08
N PRO A 418 6.06 -8.56 -18.83
CA PRO A 418 4.84 -7.81 -18.47
C PRO A 418 4.86 -6.35 -18.90
N GLN A 419 6.06 -5.75 -18.98
CA GLN A 419 6.25 -4.36 -19.44
C GLN A 419 5.81 -4.16 -20.90
N VAL A 420 5.91 -5.18 -21.75
CA VAL A 420 5.45 -5.11 -23.14
C VAL A 420 3.93 -4.94 -23.19
N GLU A 421 3.19 -5.70 -22.38
CA GLU A 421 1.74 -5.57 -22.28
C GLU A 421 1.32 -4.19 -21.75
N LEU A 422 2.02 -3.68 -20.74
CA LEU A 422 1.77 -2.36 -20.17
C LEU A 422 2.05 -1.25 -21.19
N HIS A 423 3.14 -1.38 -21.97
CA HIS A 423 3.47 -0.42 -23.02
C HIS A 423 2.41 -0.39 -24.12
N LEU A 424 1.97 -1.56 -24.60
CA LEU A 424 0.90 -1.67 -25.59
C LEU A 424 -0.39 -0.99 -25.10
N LYS A 425 -0.77 -1.22 -23.87
CA LYS A 425 -1.94 -0.57 -23.24
C LYS A 425 -1.78 0.95 -23.13
N SER A 426 -0.58 1.42 -22.75
CA SER A 426 -0.30 2.86 -22.63
C SER A 426 -0.37 3.60 -23.96
N GLN A 427 0.01 2.94 -25.06
CA GLN A 427 -0.05 3.47 -26.42
C GLN A 427 -1.42 3.26 -27.08
N LYS A 428 -2.42 2.70 -26.34
CA LYS A 428 -3.75 2.32 -26.86
C LYS A 428 -3.68 1.35 -28.04
N LEU A 429 -2.61 0.56 -28.13
CA LEU A 429 -2.40 -0.42 -29.19
C LEU A 429 -3.05 -1.75 -28.79
N LYS A 430 -3.81 -2.36 -29.72
CA LYS A 430 -4.51 -3.62 -29.47
C LYS A 430 -3.60 -4.84 -29.60
N SER A 431 -2.48 -4.72 -30.29
CA SER A 431 -1.55 -5.81 -30.52
C SER A 431 -0.11 -5.33 -30.66
N PHE A 432 0.83 -6.23 -30.43
CA PHE A 432 2.26 -5.98 -30.65
C PHE A 432 2.58 -5.68 -32.12
N VAL A 433 1.82 -6.24 -33.05
CA VAL A 433 1.92 -5.96 -34.49
C VAL A 433 1.67 -4.48 -34.76
N GLN A 434 0.70 -3.87 -34.08
CA GLN A 434 0.43 -2.43 -34.19
C GLN A 434 1.58 -1.56 -33.64
N LEU A 435 2.26 -2.02 -32.58
CA LEU A 435 3.46 -1.34 -32.07
C LEU A 435 4.56 -1.30 -33.12
N LEU A 436 4.75 -2.40 -33.81
CA LEU A 436 5.76 -2.52 -34.88
C LEU A 436 5.39 -1.69 -36.09
N GLN A 437 4.10 -1.63 -36.44
CA GLN A 437 3.58 -0.83 -37.58
C GLN A 437 3.58 0.68 -37.33
N SER A 438 3.30 1.11 -36.09
CA SER A 438 3.24 2.54 -35.74
C SER A 438 4.58 3.28 -35.88
N LYS A 439 5.69 2.55 -35.97
CA LYS A 439 7.03 3.10 -36.15
C LYS A 439 7.52 3.09 -37.63
N HIS A 440 6.67 2.66 -38.55
CA HIS A 440 6.99 2.66 -39.98
C HIS A 440 5.85 3.25 -40.81
N ASP A 441 6.12 4.34 -41.47
CA ASP A 441 5.30 4.87 -42.60
C ASP A 441 5.39 3.91 -43.79
N GLY A 442 4.34 3.15 -44.05
CA GLY A 442 4.27 2.34 -45.27
C GLY A 442 3.37 1.10 -45.17
N SER A 443 2.61 0.90 -46.22
CA SER A 443 1.63 -0.12 -46.53
C SER A 443 1.75 -1.51 -45.88
N ALA A 444 0.66 -1.92 -45.26
CA ALA A 444 0.50 -3.00 -44.26
C ALA A 444 0.63 -4.45 -44.75
N LYS A 445 1.05 -4.74 -45.98
CA LYS A 445 1.00 -6.15 -46.52
C LYS A 445 2.33 -6.84 -46.79
N GLN A 446 3.49 -6.16 -46.67
CA GLN A 446 4.81 -6.77 -46.91
C GLN A 446 5.93 -6.23 -46.01
N ALA A 447 5.63 -5.83 -44.77
CA ALA A 447 6.66 -5.34 -43.87
C ALA A 447 7.52 -6.51 -43.35
N THR A 448 8.69 -6.70 -43.95
CA THR A 448 9.74 -7.55 -43.37
C THR A 448 10.51 -6.75 -42.32
N MET A 449 10.77 -7.37 -41.17
CA MET A 449 11.48 -6.78 -40.06
C MET A 449 12.83 -7.44 -39.86
N ASP A 450 13.88 -6.62 -39.87
CA ASP A 450 15.22 -7.06 -39.48
C ASP A 450 15.43 -6.92 -37.95
N ILE A 451 16.52 -7.49 -37.46
CA ILE A 451 16.83 -7.50 -36.03
C ILE A 451 17.04 -6.08 -35.47
N GLU A 452 17.55 -5.15 -36.24
CA GLU A 452 17.83 -3.78 -35.76
C GLU A 452 16.51 -2.98 -35.58
N LYS A 453 15.57 -3.14 -36.48
CA LYS A 453 14.24 -2.54 -36.36
C LYS A 453 13.46 -3.12 -35.18
N PHE A 454 13.62 -4.42 -34.96
CA PHE A 454 13.03 -5.12 -33.82
C PHE A 454 13.62 -4.62 -32.49
N LYS A 455 14.95 -4.50 -32.41
CA LYS A 455 15.63 -3.91 -31.26
C LYS A 455 15.14 -2.50 -30.96
N ALA A 456 15.04 -1.64 -31.99
CA ALA A 456 14.59 -0.25 -31.83
C ALA A 456 13.16 -0.15 -31.29
N ALA A 457 12.26 -1.03 -31.71
CA ALA A 457 10.88 -1.07 -31.20
C ALA A 457 10.80 -1.50 -29.74
N LEU A 458 11.61 -2.49 -29.34
CA LEU A 458 11.59 -3.02 -27.98
C LEU A 458 12.44 -2.23 -27.00
N SER A 459 13.48 -1.51 -27.43
CA SER A 459 14.31 -0.64 -26.57
C SER A 459 13.47 0.47 -25.89
N GLU A 460 12.44 0.97 -26.56
CA GLU A 460 11.52 1.94 -25.99
C GLU A 460 10.65 1.32 -24.86
N VAL A 461 10.31 0.06 -24.97
CA VAL A 461 9.59 -0.67 -23.92
C VAL A 461 10.44 -0.73 -22.66
N ASP A 462 11.71 -1.11 -22.80
CA ASP A 462 12.64 -1.20 -21.68
C ASP A 462 12.97 0.17 -21.06
N SER A 463 13.08 1.22 -21.89
CA SER A 463 13.33 2.59 -21.38
C SER A 463 12.20 3.15 -20.51
N LYS A 464 11.00 2.61 -20.65
CA LYS A 464 9.80 2.99 -19.88
C LYS A 464 9.49 2.03 -18.73
N MET A 465 10.38 1.06 -18.44
CA MET A 465 10.22 0.18 -17.30
C MET A 465 10.16 0.99 -15.99
N LYS A 466 9.12 0.74 -15.20
CA LYS A 466 8.98 1.31 -13.86
C LYS A 466 8.87 0.18 -12.85
N SER A 467 9.58 0.32 -11.74
CA SER A 467 9.37 -0.56 -10.60
C SER A 467 7.93 -0.43 -10.09
N LEU A 468 7.39 -1.51 -9.58
CA LEU A 468 6.05 -1.48 -8.97
C LEU A 468 6.04 -0.56 -7.75
N PRO A 469 4.99 0.25 -7.56
CA PRO A 469 4.91 1.14 -6.42
C PRO A 469 4.75 0.33 -5.13
N PRO A 470 5.39 0.75 -4.01
CA PRO A 470 5.23 0.12 -2.71
C PRO A 470 3.86 0.48 -2.11
N THR A 471 2.84 -0.28 -2.48
CA THR A 471 1.46 -0.05 -2.07
C THR A 471 0.81 -1.31 -1.51
N ALA A 472 -0.22 -1.12 -0.68
CA ALA A 472 -1.07 -2.18 -0.15
C ALA A 472 -1.65 -3.07 -1.26
N GLN A 473 -2.01 -2.49 -2.42
CA GLN A 473 -2.55 -3.23 -3.56
C GLN A 473 -1.53 -4.18 -4.18
N VAL A 474 -0.29 -3.72 -4.40
CA VAL A 474 0.79 -4.56 -4.92
C VAL A 474 1.07 -5.68 -3.92
N ALA A 475 1.27 -5.34 -2.65
CA ALA A 475 1.58 -6.29 -1.59
C ALA A 475 0.50 -7.38 -1.45
N ALA A 476 -0.79 -7.00 -1.45
CA ALA A 476 -1.90 -7.95 -1.35
C ALA A 476 -1.98 -8.88 -2.57
N GLN A 477 -1.80 -8.35 -3.78
CA GLN A 477 -1.83 -9.16 -5.00
C GLN A 477 -0.64 -10.11 -5.10
N GLN A 478 0.55 -9.69 -4.65
CA GLN A 478 1.72 -10.56 -4.56
C GLN A 478 1.49 -11.71 -3.57
N GLY A 479 0.92 -11.43 -2.39
CA GLY A 479 0.57 -12.46 -1.42
C GLY A 479 -0.45 -13.47 -1.96
N GLU A 480 -1.51 -13.00 -2.62
CA GLU A 480 -2.50 -13.87 -3.27
C GLU A 480 -1.89 -14.73 -4.38
N TYR A 481 -1.03 -14.14 -5.21
CA TYR A 481 -0.33 -14.82 -6.28
C TYR A 481 0.56 -15.94 -5.75
N LEU A 482 1.41 -15.65 -4.77
CA LEU A 482 2.32 -16.64 -4.22
C LEU A 482 1.57 -17.76 -3.51
N ALA A 483 0.47 -17.46 -2.80
CA ALA A 483 -0.38 -18.48 -2.20
C ALA A 483 -0.98 -19.44 -3.25
N LYS A 484 -1.38 -18.92 -4.42
CA LYS A 484 -1.84 -19.76 -5.53
C LYS A 484 -0.74 -20.69 -6.05
N CYS A 485 0.51 -20.22 -6.12
CA CYS A 485 1.66 -21.04 -6.48
C CYS A 485 1.88 -22.17 -5.45
N PHE A 486 1.90 -21.82 -4.15
CA PHE A 486 2.08 -22.81 -3.08
C PHE A 486 0.95 -23.84 -3.01
N ASN A 487 -0.30 -23.45 -3.22
CA ASN A 487 -1.43 -24.38 -3.26
C ASN A 487 -1.34 -25.42 -4.38
N ARG A 488 -0.54 -25.15 -5.39
CA ARG A 488 -0.31 -26.04 -6.55
C ARG A 488 1.11 -26.61 -6.58
N MET A 489 1.87 -26.49 -5.49
CA MET A 489 3.27 -26.91 -5.41
C MET A 489 3.45 -28.38 -5.81
N LYS A 490 2.54 -29.26 -5.38
CA LYS A 490 2.59 -30.69 -5.74
C LYS A 490 2.49 -30.96 -7.24
N GLU A 491 1.85 -30.06 -8.00
CA GLU A 491 1.76 -30.16 -9.46
C GLU A 491 3.07 -29.72 -10.15
N CYS A 492 3.94 -29.01 -9.43
CA CYS A 492 5.13 -28.35 -9.95
C CYS A 492 6.46 -29.03 -9.55
N GLY A 493 6.41 -30.06 -8.72
CA GLY A 493 7.60 -30.71 -8.16
C GLY A 493 8.18 -29.87 -7.01
N GLU A 494 9.50 -29.62 -7.03
CA GLU A 494 10.20 -28.96 -5.90
C GLU A 494 9.98 -27.44 -5.80
N ASN A 495 9.54 -26.77 -6.90
CA ASN A 495 9.37 -25.34 -6.95
C ASN A 495 7.90 -24.94 -7.06
N PRO A 496 7.39 -24.05 -6.19
CA PRO A 496 5.99 -23.61 -6.23
C PRO A 496 5.57 -22.97 -7.55
N GLU A 497 6.45 -22.22 -8.20
CA GLU A 497 6.23 -21.56 -9.48
C GLU A 497 6.46 -22.47 -10.69
N GLY A 498 7.03 -23.64 -10.46
CA GLY A 498 7.43 -24.57 -11.51
C GLY A 498 8.76 -24.20 -12.18
N PRO A 499 9.23 -25.05 -13.12
CA PRO A 499 10.51 -24.84 -13.78
C PRO A 499 10.49 -23.61 -14.71
N LEU A 500 11.63 -22.91 -14.79
CA LEU A 500 11.85 -21.81 -15.74
C LEU A 500 11.98 -22.37 -17.16
N ARG A 501 10.98 -22.16 -18.01
CA ARG A 501 10.90 -22.72 -19.37
C ARG A 501 11.08 -21.67 -20.46
N PHE A 502 12.12 -20.89 -20.43
CA PHE A 502 12.30 -19.90 -21.49
C PHE A 502 12.92 -20.48 -22.77
N ARG A 503 13.72 -21.55 -22.68
CA ARG A 503 14.53 -22.04 -23.81
C ARG A 503 14.07 -23.36 -24.40
N ASP A 504 13.26 -24.14 -23.67
CA ASP A 504 12.75 -25.40 -24.13
C ASP A 504 11.25 -25.37 -24.40
N SER A 505 10.80 -26.11 -25.38
CA SER A 505 9.43 -26.20 -25.88
C SER A 505 8.41 -26.48 -24.77
N GLY A 506 7.85 -25.43 -24.18
CA GLY A 506 6.77 -25.54 -23.20
C GLY A 506 6.53 -24.26 -22.42
N ARG A 507 5.26 -24.02 -22.08
CA ARG A 507 4.85 -22.89 -21.25
C ARG A 507 5.19 -23.14 -19.79
N HIS A 508 5.54 -22.08 -19.01
CA HIS A 508 5.54 -22.17 -17.57
C HIS A 508 4.18 -22.64 -17.06
N ARG A 509 4.17 -23.50 -16.05
CA ARG A 509 2.91 -23.90 -15.40
C ARG A 509 2.23 -22.71 -14.72
N PHE A 510 3.03 -21.74 -14.23
CA PHE A 510 2.54 -20.48 -13.68
C PHE A 510 3.06 -19.33 -14.51
N LYS A 511 2.13 -18.41 -14.83
CA LYS A 511 2.47 -17.13 -15.41
C LYS A 511 3.19 -16.27 -14.36
N PRO A 512 4.16 -15.43 -14.75
CA PRO A 512 4.80 -14.50 -13.83
C PRO A 512 3.77 -13.57 -13.19
N PHE A 513 4.12 -12.99 -12.04
CA PHE A 513 3.26 -12.05 -11.34
C PHE A 513 2.94 -10.84 -12.22
N ARG A 514 1.66 -10.44 -12.24
CA ARG A 514 1.18 -9.28 -12.97
C ARG A 514 0.32 -8.41 -12.06
N TYR A 515 0.78 -7.20 -11.85
CA TYR A 515 0.03 -6.21 -11.10
C TYR A 515 -1.17 -5.70 -11.90
N LYS A 516 -2.33 -5.69 -11.28
CA LYS A 516 -3.54 -5.04 -11.79
C LYS A 516 -3.82 -3.78 -10.97
N HIS A 517 -3.70 -2.62 -11.60
CA HIS A 517 -4.08 -1.37 -10.95
C HIS A 517 -5.61 -1.31 -10.80
N LEU A 518 -6.11 -1.19 -9.58
CA LEU A 518 -7.54 -1.17 -9.25
C LEU A 518 -8.07 0.25 -9.04
N GLY A 519 -7.25 1.27 -9.29
CA GLY A 519 -7.52 2.65 -8.98
C GLY A 519 -6.92 3.08 -7.64
N GLN A 520 -6.99 4.37 -7.37
CA GLN A 520 -6.50 4.99 -6.14
C GLN A 520 -7.44 6.13 -5.71
N PHE A 521 -7.51 6.35 -4.40
CA PHE A 521 -8.34 7.38 -3.78
C PHE A 521 -7.49 8.31 -2.94
N ALA A 522 -7.93 9.54 -2.77
CA ALA A 522 -7.40 10.51 -1.83
C ALA A 522 -8.56 11.27 -1.18
N PRO A 523 -8.96 10.96 0.07
CA PRO A 523 -9.81 11.83 0.87
C PRO A 523 -9.14 13.19 1.08
N LEU A 524 -9.91 14.26 0.89
CA LEU A 524 -9.40 15.63 0.90
C LEU A 524 -10.05 16.50 1.99
N GLY A 525 -10.80 15.88 2.91
CA GLY A 525 -11.52 16.56 3.99
C GLY A 525 -12.88 17.14 3.56
N SER A 526 -13.66 17.58 4.54
CA SER A 526 -15.00 18.17 4.35
C SER A 526 -15.93 17.25 3.53
N ASP A 527 -15.89 15.95 3.82
CA ASP A 527 -16.63 14.90 3.11
C ASP A 527 -16.41 14.87 1.57
N GLN A 528 -15.22 15.23 1.12
CA GLN A 528 -14.82 15.18 -0.29
C GLN A 528 -13.60 14.29 -0.51
N ALA A 529 -13.62 13.55 -1.60
CA ALA A 529 -12.50 12.74 -2.04
C ALA A 529 -12.24 12.90 -3.54
N ALA A 530 -11.05 12.53 -3.95
CA ALA A 530 -10.69 12.33 -5.34
C ALA A 530 -10.39 10.85 -5.60
N ALA A 531 -10.72 10.38 -6.78
CA ALA A 531 -10.44 9.02 -7.24
C ALA A 531 -9.91 9.04 -8.67
N GLN A 532 -8.89 8.23 -8.88
CA GLN A 532 -8.41 7.87 -10.21
C GLN A 532 -8.63 6.37 -10.39
N LEU A 533 -9.51 6.00 -11.31
CA LEU A 533 -9.89 4.62 -11.60
C LEU A 533 -9.27 4.14 -12.92
N PRO A 534 -9.24 2.83 -13.19
CA PRO A 534 -8.72 2.29 -14.45
C PRO A 534 -9.43 2.93 -15.67
N GLY A 535 -8.66 3.19 -16.74
CA GLY A 535 -9.18 3.84 -17.96
C GLY A 535 -9.16 5.37 -17.91
N ASP A 536 -8.29 5.98 -17.09
CA ASP A 536 -8.09 7.43 -16.94
C ASP A 536 -9.35 8.17 -16.43
N TRP A 537 -10.28 7.44 -15.80
CA TRP A 537 -11.47 8.02 -15.21
C TRP A 537 -11.14 8.68 -13.87
N VAL A 538 -11.44 9.98 -13.79
CA VAL A 538 -11.25 10.80 -12.60
C VAL A 538 -12.62 11.19 -12.05
N SER A 539 -12.81 11.01 -10.75
CA SER A 539 -14.00 11.43 -10.01
C SER A 539 -13.58 12.27 -8.80
N ILE A 540 -14.27 13.35 -8.54
CA ILE A 540 -13.94 14.30 -7.47
C ILE A 540 -15.24 14.79 -6.80
N GLY A 541 -15.21 14.94 -5.47
CA GLY A 541 -16.29 15.54 -4.70
C GLY A 541 -16.97 14.58 -3.71
N HIS A 542 -18.17 14.94 -3.25
CA HIS A 542 -18.92 14.21 -2.22
C HIS A 542 -19.35 12.79 -2.67
N SER A 543 -19.76 12.62 -3.93
CA SER A 543 -20.10 11.30 -4.47
C SER A 543 -18.91 10.34 -4.45
N THR A 544 -17.70 10.88 -4.70
CA THR A 544 -16.45 10.14 -4.64
C THR A 544 -16.10 9.73 -3.21
N GLN A 545 -16.44 10.55 -2.21
CA GLN A 545 -16.29 10.19 -0.79
C GLN A 545 -17.17 8.99 -0.43
N TRP A 546 -18.43 8.95 -0.89
CA TRP A 546 -19.31 7.78 -0.69
C TRP A 546 -18.78 6.52 -1.38
N LEU A 547 -18.24 6.66 -2.58
CA LEU A 547 -17.58 5.56 -3.27
C LEU A 547 -16.36 5.07 -2.47
N TRP A 548 -15.55 5.98 -1.91
CA TRP A 548 -14.42 5.64 -1.06
C TRP A 548 -14.87 4.85 0.18
N TYR A 549 -15.88 5.30 0.93
CA TYR A 549 -16.45 4.57 2.06
C TYR A 549 -16.86 3.14 1.66
N SER A 550 -17.56 2.98 0.55
CA SER A 550 -18.06 1.69 0.05
C SER A 550 -16.90 0.76 -0.31
N VAL A 551 -15.92 1.24 -1.06
CA VAL A 551 -14.75 0.46 -1.47
C VAL A 551 -13.91 0.06 -0.25
N TYR A 552 -13.64 0.98 0.68
CA TYR A 552 -12.81 0.69 1.85
C TYR A 552 -13.51 -0.28 2.81
N ALA A 553 -14.81 -0.11 3.07
CA ALA A 553 -15.59 -1.08 3.84
C ALA A 553 -15.53 -2.49 3.22
N SER A 554 -15.64 -2.60 1.89
CA SER A 554 -15.56 -3.89 1.18
C SER A 554 -14.18 -4.54 1.27
N LYS A 555 -13.10 -3.76 1.38
CA LYS A 555 -11.70 -4.23 1.43
C LYS A 555 -11.22 -4.61 2.83
N LEU A 556 -11.93 -4.25 3.88
CA LEU A 556 -11.61 -4.66 5.24
C LEU A 556 -11.60 -6.19 5.37
N VAL A 557 -10.64 -6.70 6.14
CA VAL A 557 -10.24 -8.11 6.13
C VAL A 557 -11.30 -9.05 6.73
N SER A 558 -12.11 -8.55 7.68
CA SER A 558 -13.12 -9.35 8.39
C SER A 558 -14.45 -8.62 8.52
N TRP A 559 -15.53 -9.37 8.79
CA TRP A 559 -16.85 -8.81 9.11
C TRP A 559 -16.82 -7.93 10.35
N ARG A 560 -16.05 -8.36 11.36
CA ARG A 560 -15.87 -7.59 12.59
C ARG A 560 -15.37 -6.19 12.29
N THR A 561 -14.28 -6.07 11.52
CA THR A 561 -13.70 -4.76 11.18
C THR A 561 -14.64 -3.93 10.30
N ARG A 562 -15.39 -4.54 9.39
CA ARG A 562 -16.41 -3.85 8.57
C ARG A 562 -17.48 -3.19 9.42
N PHE A 563 -18.09 -3.94 10.34
CA PHE A 563 -19.12 -3.39 11.23
C PHE A 563 -18.57 -2.31 12.16
N LEU A 564 -17.38 -2.49 12.71
CA LEU A 564 -16.77 -1.51 13.60
C LEU A 564 -16.46 -0.20 12.86
N VAL A 565 -15.83 -0.25 11.69
CA VAL A 565 -15.49 0.95 10.90
C VAL A 565 -16.75 1.68 10.42
N ILE A 566 -17.76 0.96 9.93
CA ILE A 566 -19.05 1.57 9.55
C ILE A 566 -19.72 2.22 10.76
N GLY A 567 -19.68 1.56 11.92
CA GLY A 567 -20.19 2.11 13.18
C GLY A 567 -19.44 3.37 13.62
N ASP A 568 -18.13 3.40 13.49
CA ASP A 568 -17.32 4.58 13.81
C ASP A 568 -17.63 5.76 12.87
N TRP A 569 -17.79 5.52 11.57
CA TRP A 569 -18.24 6.57 10.64
C TRP A 569 -19.62 7.11 11.02
N GLY A 570 -20.58 6.21 11.37
CA GLY A 570 -21.89 6.62 11.86
C GLY A 570 -21.82 7.43 13.15
N ARG A 571 -20.99 7.00 14.12
CA ARG A 571 -20.76 7.72 15.38
C ARG A 571 -20.22 9.12 15.13
N ARG A 572 -19.24 9.28 14.24
CA ARG A 572 -18.69 10.59 13.85
C ARG A 572 -19.79 11.54 13.37
N TYR A 573 -20.73 11.07 12.55
CA TYR A 573 -21.81 11.91 12.04
C TYR A 573 -22.80 12.35 13.12
N ILE A 574 -23.03 11.52 14.16
CA ILE A 574 -24.01 11.79 15.20
C ILE A 574 -23.41 12.60 16.36
N PHE A 575 -22.22 12.21 16.81
CA PHE A 575 -21.60 12.72 18.05
C PHE A 575 -20.32 13.53 17.84
N GLY A 576 -19.81 13.61 16.61
CA GLY A 576 -18.47 14.13 16.34
C GLY A 576 -17.36 13.13 16.64
N ARG A 577 -16.11 13.58 16.55
CA ARG A 577 -14.92 12.79 16.88
C ARG A 577 -14.66 12.82 18.38
N ASP A 578 -14.13 11.71 18.90
CA ASP A 578 -13.73 11.65 20.31
C ASP A 578 -12.44 12.43 20.53
N SER A 579 -12.50 13.43 21.38
CA SER A 579 -11.40 14.30 21.78
C SER A 579 -10.76 13.92 23.12
N SER A 580 -11.11 12.75 23.68
CA SER A 580 -10.53 12.26 24.94
C SER A 580 -9.05 11.89 24.76
N ARG A 581 -8.26 12.18 25.80
CA ARG A 581 -6.85 11.82 25.89
C ARG A 581 -6.68 10.40 26.47
N ILE A 582 -7.11 9.38 25.78
CA ILE A 582 -7.00 7.98 26.23
C ILE A 582 -5.81 7.28 25.55
#